data_a77ed957d4df508c864f7cdc9148ba8f
#
_entry.id   a77ed957d4df508c864f7cdc9148ba8f
#
_cell.length_a   1.000
_cell.length_b   1.000
_cell.length_c   1.000
_cell.angle_alpha   90.00
_cell.angle_beta   90.00
_cell.angle_gamma   90.00
#
_symmetry.space_group_name_H-M   'P 1'
#
loop_
_entity.id
_entity.type
_entity.pdbx_description
1 polymer ?
#
loop_
_entity_poly.entity_id
_entity_poly.type
_entity_poly.pdbx_seq_one_letter_code
_entity_poly.pdbx_strand_id
1 'polypeptide(L)'
;MLINKGEYRNMNALVLDKMNHLELENLEKPTPKNNEVLIKVAYVGVCGTDKALYQGLPGSADAVPPIVLGHEDSGTVVEIGESVTNFEVGDRVAIDPNIYCHKCDFCRTNRPELCTNLSAVGVTRNGGLEEYVAVPEEVAYKLPDNVSFKQAALTEPLSCVVHGVDLLAIKPFQEAIVLGDGFTGQLFVKTLKAYGVSKVTISTRHLDDEKHVDFLKKVVGADEVVDARSNDFDKDYDVVVEAVGSADVQEQAVKAAAHGGQVLMFGVGKPEQKFSVSSYEIFQKQLTVQGSFINPYTFKAAIAMIAAGKIDPSELVSMELKAAKMNDYLSGKIRTNKAVLNIEAAF
;
A
#
# COMPACT_ATOMS: atom_id res chain seq x y z
N MET A 1 20.67 -2.70 41.79
CA MET A 1 19.79 -3.75 41.32
C MET A 1 20.21 -4.02 39.86
N LEU A 2 21.00 -5.06 39.63
CA LEU A 2 21.50 -5.41 38.28
C LEU A 2 20.30 -5.98 37.50
N ILE A 3 19.76 -5.21 36.61
CA ILE A 3 18.76 -5.69 35.67
C ILE A 3 19.46 -6.74 34.80
N ASN A 4 18.93 -7.92 34.80
CA ASN A 4 19.44 -9.07 34.06
C ASN A 4 19.41 -8.76 32.56
N LYS A 5 20.55 -8.42 31.95
CA LYS A 5 20.70 -8.07 30.52
C LYS A 5 20.45 -9.26 29.57
N GLY A 6 19.93 -10.38 30.06
CA GLY A 6 19.78 -11.63 29.32
C GLY A 6 18.39 -11.91 28.75
N GLU A 7 17.33 -11.20 29.20
CA GLU A 7 15.94 -11.58 28.87
C GLU A 7 15.31 -10.87 27.67
N TYR A 8 16.01 -9.94 27.00
CA TYR A 8 15.46 -9.18 25.85
C TYR A 8 16.30 -9.31 24.57
N ARG A 9 17.03 -10.41 24.38
CA ARG A 9 17.88 -10.60 23.20
C ARG A 9 17.14 -11.13 21.98
N ASN A 10 16.01 -11.79 22.18
CA ASN A 10 15.27 -12.46 21.10
C ASN A 10 13.88 -11.88 20.95
N MET A 11 13.34 -12.01 19.73
CA MET A 11 12.00 -11.56 19.35
C MET A 11 11.32 -12.59 18.46
N ASN A 12 9.99 -12.62 18.47
CA ASN A 12 9.23 -13.44 17.54
C ASN A 12 9.16 -12.76 16.17
N ALA A 13 9.28 -13.56 15.11
CA ALA A 13 9.20 -13.13 13.73
C ALA A 13 8.54 -14.19 12.85
N LEU A 14 7.79 -13.76 11.83
CA LEU A 14 7.31 -14.62 10.75
C LEU A 14 8.28 -14.55 9.58
N VAL A 15 9.12 -15.55 9.46
CA VAL A 15 10.17 -15.62 8.43
C VAL A 15 9.68 -16.36 7.20
N LEU A 16 9.79 -15.74 6.04
CA LEU A 16 9.72 -16.46 4.76
C LEU A 16 11.02 -17.25 4.60
N ASP A 17 11.05 -18.49 5.10
CA ASP A 17 12.22 -19.38 5.05
C ASP A 17 12.45 -19.94 3.64
N LYS A 18 11.37 -20.12 2.90
CA LYS A 18 11.31 -20.52 1.49
C LYS A 18 9.99 -20.10 0.88
N MET A 19 9.92 -20.12 -0.45
CA MET A 19 8.69 -19.79 -1.18
C MET A 19 7.50 -20.66 -0.72
N ASN A 20 6.34 -20.02 -0.54
CA ASN A 20 5.09 -20.61 -0.06
C ASN A 20 5.12 -21.12 1.40
N HIS A 21 6.06 -20.65 2.21
CA HIS A 21 6.12 -21.05 3.61
C HIS A 21 6.67 -19.94 4.51
N LEU A 22 5.86 -19.51 5.48
CA LEU A 22 6.30 -18.70 6.62
C LEU A 22 6.47 -19.61 7.83
N GLU A 23 7.56 -19.41 8.55
CA GLU A 23 7.83 -20.07 9.82
C GLU A 23 7.88 -19.04 10.94
N LEU A 24 7.31 -19.39 12.10
CA LEU A 24 7.46 -18.59 13.31
C LEU A 24 8.81 -18.93 13.93
N GLU A 25 9.71 -17.97 13.93
CA GLU A 25 11.05 -18.09 14.46
C GLU A 25 11.29 -17.14 15.63
N ASN A 26 12.28 -17.48 16.44
CA ASN A 26 12.78 -16.62 17.51
C ASN A 26 14.14 -16.06 17.08
N LEU A 27 14.14 -14.84 16.56
CA LEU A 27 15.32 -14.17 16.04
C LEU A 27 15.99 -13.29 17.09
N GLU A 28 17.26 -12.96 16.86
CA GLU A 28 17.94 -11.95 17.67
C GLU A 28 17.34 -10.56 17.37
N LYS A 29 16.97 -9.82 18.43
CA LYS A 29 16.46 -8.45 18.32
C LYS A 29 17.52 -7.57 17.66
N PRO A 30 17.20 -6.83 16.57
CA PRO A 30 18.16 -6.03 15.87
C PRO A 30 18.65 -4.86 16.73
N THR A 31 19.94 -4.53 16.57
CA THR A 31 20.53 -3.31 17.12
C THR A 31 20.54 -2.26 16.01
N PRO A 32 20.00 -1.05 16.21
CA PRO A 32 19.98 -0.02 15.19
C PRO A 32 21.41 0.44 14.87
N LYS A 33 21.69 0.64 13.58
CA LYS A 33 22.94 1.28 13.13
C LYS A 33 22.93 2.76 13.50
N ASN A 34 24.06 3.46 13.28
CA ASN A 34 24.22 4.85 13.69
C ASN A 34 23.07 5.77 13.21
N ASN A 35 22.54 5.57 12.00
CA ASN A 35 21.47 6.37 11.41
C ASN A 35 20.10 5.66 11.42
N GLU A 36 19.97 4.58 12.18
CA GLU A 36 18.70 3.81 12.25
C GLU A 36 17.99 4.07 13.57
N VAL A 37 16.68 3.92 13.54
CA VAL A 37 15.82 3.83 14.71
C VAL A 37 15.31 2.39 14.83
N LEU A 38 15.24 1.88 16.05
CA LEU A 38 14.62 0.60 16.36
C LEU A 38 13.17 0.84 16.78
N ILE A 39 12.26 0.23 16.06
CA ILE A 39 10.82 0.40 16.26
C ILE A 39 10.24 -0.89 16.82
N LYS A 40 9.54 -0.81 17.97
CA LYS A 40 8.64 -1.86 18.43
C LYS A 40 7.39 -1.77 17.58
N VAL A 41 7.17 -2.77 16.74
CA VAL A 41 6.06 -2.81 15.80
C VAL A 41 4.74 -3.00 16.54
N ALA A 42 3.74 -2.18 16.21
CA ALA A 42 2.40 -2.26 16.77
C ALA A 42 1.41 -2.92 15.81
N TYR A 43 1.35 -2.42 14.57
CA TYR A 43 0.47 -2.94 13.53
C TYR A 43 1.20 -3.09 12.22
N VAL A 44 0.84 -4.14 11.48
CA VAL A 44 1.30 -4.42 10.11
C VAL A 44 0.09 -4.66 9.22
N GLY A 45 -0.01 -3.92 8.13
CA GLY A 45 -0.95 -4.24 7.05
C GLY A 45 -0.42 -5.36 6.16
N VAL A 46 -1.31 -6.18 5.60
CA VAL A 46 -0.91 -7.23 4.66
C VAL A 46 -1.37 -6.88 3.26
N CYS A 47 -0.40 -6.76 2.34
CA CYS A 47 -0.58 -6.31 0.98
C CYS A 47 -0.68 -7.47 -0.03
N GLY A 48 -1.15 -7.16 -1.23
CA GLY A 48 -1.03 -8.06 -2.39
C GLY A 48 0.42 -8.38 -2.75
N THR A 49 1.34 -7.44 -2.51
CA THR A 49 2.79 -7.64 -2.68
C THR A 49 3.32 -8.74 -1.76
N ASP A 50 2.89 -8.82 -0.50
CA ASP A 50 3.31 -9.91 0.40
C ASP A 50 2.88 -11.27 -0.12
N LYS A 51 1.68 -11.35 -0.74
CA LYS A 51 1.22 -12.59 -1.40
C LYS A 51 2.06 -12.94 -2.62
N ALA A 52 2.42 -11.96 -3.42
CA ALA A 52 3.27 -12.15 -4.59
C ALA A 52 4.67 -12.65 -4.16
N LEU A 53 5.30 -11.97 -3.21
CA LEU A 53 6.62 -12.34 -2.68
C LEU A 53 6.60 -13.73 -2.02
N TYR A 54 5.56 -14.04 -1.24
CA TYR A 54 5.35 -15.38 -0.67
C TYR A 54 5.33 -16.47 -1.75
N GLN A 55 4.76 -16.19 -2.92
CA GLN A 55 4.66 -17.11 -4.06
C GLN A 55 5.90 -17.09 -4.97
N GLY A 56 6.91 -16.27 -4.70
CA GLY A 56 8.09 -16.10 -5.55
C GLY A 56 7.85 -15.26 -6.79
N LEU A 57 6.80 -14.44 -6.79
CA LEU A 57 6.53 -13.43 -7.81
C LEU A 57 7.17 -12.10 -7.41
N PRO A 58 7.57 -11.25 -8.36
CA PRO A 58 8.19 -9.97 -8.05
C PRO A 58 7.19 -8.99 -7.41
N GLY A 59 7.69 -8.19 -6.44
CA GLY A 59 7.04 -7.00 -5.92
C GLY A 59 7.64 -5.74 -6.53
N SER A 60 7.94 -4.72 -5.69
CA SER A 60 8.78 -3.57 -6.09
C SER A 60 10.24 -4.01 -6.34
N ALA A 61 10.64 -5.13 -5.76
CA ALA A 61 11.86 -5.90 -6.00
C ALA A 61 11.61 -7.36 -5.61
N ASP A 62 12.58 -8.24 -5.84
CA ASP A 62 12.49 -9.66 -5.48
C ASP A 62 12.85 -9.85 -4.00
N ALA A 63 12.07 -10.67 -3.30
CA ALA A 63 12.43 -11.14 -1.97
C ALA A 63 13.34 -12.37 -2.07
N VAL A 64 14.40 -12.39 -1.28
CA VAL A 64 15.35 -13.52 -1.20
C VAL A 64 15.24 -14.14 0.20
N PRO A 65 14.62 -15.32 0.35
CA PRO A 65 14.56 -16.02 1.62
C PRO A 65 15.96 -16.44 2.15
N PRO A 66 16.18 -16.46 3.48
CA PRO A 66 15.20 -16.15 4.51
C PRO A 66 15.02 -14.63 4.70
N ILE A 67 13.77 -14.19 4.87
CA ILE A 67 13.43 -12.77 5.05
C ILE A 67 12.12 -12.61 5.83
N VAL A 68 12.01 -11.55 6.64
CA VAL A 68 10.75 -11.15 7.27
C VAL A 68 10.02 -10.19 6.33
N LEU A 69 8.79 -10.54 5.94
CA LEU A 69 7.93 -9.69 5.11
C LEU A 69 7.25 -8.58 5.96
N GLY A 70 6.37 -7.81 5.33
CA GLY A 70 5.61 -6.72 5.94
C GLY A 70 6.25 -5.36 5.68
N HIS A 71 5.52 -4.51 4.97
CA HIS A 71 5.99 -3.20 4.53
C HIS A 71 4.97 -2.07 4.78
N GLU A 72 3.85 -2.39 5.42
CA GLU A 72 2.82 -1.44 5.85
C GLU A 72 2.86 -1.36 7.38
N ASP A 73 3.82 -0.63 7.96
CA ASP A 73 4.22 -0.81 9.35
C ASP A 73 4.02 0.46 10.17
N SER A 74 3.63 0.27 11.44
CA SER A 74 3.58 1.33 12.44
C SER A 74 4.03 0.83 13.82
N GLY A 75 4.56 1.72 14.63
CA GLY A 75 5.03 1.35 15.96
C GLY A 75 5.60 2.50 16.77
N THR A 76 6.38 2.15 17.78
CA THR A 76 7.02 3.09 18.70
C THR A 76 8.53 2.94 18.65
N VAL A 77 9.26 4.05 18.55
CA VAL A 77 10.72 4.08 18.64
C VAL A 77 11.14 3.67 20.05
N VAL A 78 11.98 2.63 20.17
CA VAL A 78 12.46 2.11 21.47
C VAL A 78 13.97 2.24 21.65
N GLU A 79 14.72 2.45 20.57
CA GLU A 79 16.17 2.70 20.59
C GLU A 79 16.55 3.54 19.36
N ILE A 80 17.59 4.38 19.47
CA ILE A 80 18.06 5.24 18.38
C ILE A 80 19.57 5.08 18.23
N GLY A 81 20.04 5.11 16.98
CA GLY A 81 21.47 5.14 16.65
C GLY A 81 22.10 6.50 16.99
N GLU A 82 23.43 6.51 17.13
CA GLU A 82 24.19 7.68 17.60
C GLU A 82 24.06 8.93 16.69
N SER A 83 23.77 8.74 15.40
CA SER A 83 23.63 9.84 14.43
C SER A 83 22.18 10.26 14.18
N VAL A 84 21.21 9.64 14.84
CA VAL A 84 19.78 9.99 14.74
C VAL A 84 19.54 11.34 15.42
N THR A 85 18.89 12.25 14.72
CA THR A 85 18.64 13.61 15.20
C THR A 85 17.16 13.98 15.22
N ASN A 86 16.32 13.29 14.49
CA ASN A 86 14.92 13.63 14.31
C ASN A 86 13.97 12.87 15.21
N PHE A 87 14.46 11.86 15.94
CA PHE A 87 13.63 10.99 16.77
C PHE A 87 14.15 10.85 18.19
N GLU A 88 13.24 10.57 19.11
CA GLU A 88 13.52 10.18 20.49
C GLU A 88 12.76 8.90 20.84
N VAL A 89 13.22 8.20 21.89
CA VAL A 89 12.54 7.02 22.41
C VAL A 89 11.16 7.40 22.91
N GLY A 90 10.14 6.67 22.46
CA GLY A 90 8.73 6.95 22.72
C GLY A 90 7.99 7.58 21.56
N ASP A 91 8.68 8.07 20.53
CA ASP A 91 8.03 8.60 19.33
C ASP A 91 7.18 7.52 18.64
N ARG A 92 5.94 7.90 18.29
CA ARG A 92 5.02 7.07 17.52
C ARG A 92 5.26 7.30 16.04
N VAL A 93 5.41 6.23 15.26
CA VAL A 93 5.82 6.33 13.86
C VAL A 93 5.05 5.40 12.94
N ALA A 94 4.96 5.79 11.65
CA ALA A 94 4.74 4.91 10.51
C ALA A 94 6.02 4.82 9.67
N ILE A 95 6.18 3.74 8.94
CA ILE A 95 7.37 3.46 8.13
C ILE A 95 7.01 3.53 6.65
N ASP A 96 7.71 4.38 5.89
CA ASP A 96 7.76 4.29 4.44
C ASP A 96 8.77 3.19 4.08
N PRO A 97 8.36 2.10 3.41
CA PRO A 97 9.29 1.01 3.15
C PRO A 97 10.45 1.38 2.21
N ASN A 98 10.31 2.44 1.41
CA ASN A 98 11.19 2.74 0.30
C ASN A 98 12.43 3.54 0.70
N ILE A 99 13.60 2.90 0.66
CA ILE A 99 14.90 3.50 0.99
C ILE A 99 15.63 3.79 -0.33
N TYR A 100 15.69 5.07 -0.70
CA TYR A 100 16.30 5.53 -1.94
C TYR A 100 17.82 5.74 -1.79
N CYS A 101 18.58 5.52 -2.87
CA CYS A 101 20.05 5.66 -2.80
C CYS A 101 20.54 7.11 -2.86
N HIS A 102 19.71 8.08 -3.23
CA HIS A 102 19.97 9.52 -3.40
C HIS A 102 21.13 9.89 -4.34
N LYS A 103 21.72 8.92 -5.05
CA LYS A 103 22.94 9.14 -5.88
C LYS A 103 22.75 8.76 -7.35
N CYS A 104 21.82 7.88 -7.71
CA CYS A 104 21.58 7.53 -9.11
C CYS A 104 20.90 8.69 -9.86
N ASP A 105 20.88 8.62 -11.18
CA ASP A 105 20.33 9.69 -12.01
C ASP A 105 18.84 9.94 -11.74
N PHE A 106 18.07 8.89 -11.47
CA PHE A 106 16.66 9.05 -11.12
C PHE A 106 16.47 9.80 -9.80
N CYS A 107 17.17 9.43 -8.74
CA CYS A 107 17.12 10.15 -7.47
C CYS A 107 17.55 11.61 -7.63
N ARG A 108 18.62 11.87 -8.41
CA ARG A 108 19.15 13.23 -8.63
C ARG A 108 18.28 14.11 -9.53
N THR A 109 17.36 13.50 -10.28
CA THR A 109 16.37 14.19 -11.13
C THR A 109 14.95 14.17 -10.55
N ASN A 110 14.82 13.97 -9.23
CA ASN A 110 13.57 13.99 -8.49
C ASN A 110 12.55 12.92 -8.93
N ARG A 111 13.05 11.72 -9.28
CA ARG A 111 12.26 10.52 -9.59
C ARG A 111 12.76 9.32 -8.82
N PRO A 112 12.77 9.38 -7.45
CA PRO A 112 13.35 8.33 -6.63
C PRO A 112 12.58 7.01 -6.72
N GLU A 113 11.33 7.01 -7.12
CA GLU A 113 10.54 5.79 -7.40
C GLU A 113 11.23 4.87 -8.43
N LEU A 114 12.03 5.45 -9.33
CA LEU A 114 12.81 4.72 -10.33
C LEU A 114 14.26 4.46 -9.90
N CYS A 115 14.54 4.52 -8.59
CA CYS A 115 15.88 4.32 -8.05
C CYS A 115 16.45 2.96 -8.47
N THR A 116 17.65 2.98 -9.10
CA THR A 116 18.33 1.75 -9.56
C THR A 116 18.94 0.92 -8.41
N ASN A 117 18.97 1.47 -7.20
CA ASN A 117 19.47 0.82 -6.00
C ASN A 117 18.45 0.96 -4.86
N LEU A 118 17.18 0.77 -5.20
CA LEU A 118 16.09 0.78 -4.22
C LEU A 118 16.28 -0.36 -3.23
N SER A 119 16.23 -0.05 -1.92
CA SER A 119 16.05 -1.04 -0.87
C SER A 119 14.67 -0.83 -0.26
N ALA A 120 13.99 -1.91 0.10
CA ALA A 120 12.64 -1.81 0.64
C ALA A 120 12.46 -2.72 1.87
N VAL A 121 11.95 -2.12 2.95
CA VAL A 121 11.58 -2.80 4.19
C VAL A 121 10.50 -3.82 3.87
N GLY A 122 10.64 -5.06 4.36
CA GLY A 122 9.70 -6.16 4.09
C GLY A 122 9.75 -6.73 2.67
N VAL A 123 10.71 -6.27 1.82
CA VAL A 123 10.88 -6.75 0.43
C VAL A 123 12.33 -7.18 0.18
N THR A 124 13.32 -6.29 0.37
CA THR A 124 14.76 -6.58 0.18
C THR A 124 15.54 -6.62 1.48
N ARG A 125 14.91 -6.28 2.58
CA ARG A 125 15.39 -6.38 3.97
C ARG A 125 14.21 -6.70 4.86
N ASN A 126 14.48 -7.20 6.09
CA ASN A 126 13.43 -7.54 7.05
C ASN A 126 12.45 -6.38 7.27
N GLY A 127 11.18 -6.72 7.43
CA GLY A 127 10.04 -5.83 7.59
C GLY A 127 9.27 -6.08 8.88
N GLY A 128 8.03 -5.60 8.94
CA GLY A 128 7.26 -5.52 10.19
C GLY A 128 6.59 -6.79 10.69
N LEU A 129 6.65 -7.92 9.98
CA LEU A 129 6.10 -9.17 10.50
C LEU A 129 6.98 -9.78 11.61
N GLU A 130 7.52 -8.91 12.47
CA GLU A 130 8.35 -9.21 13.64
C GLU A 130 8.07 -8.19 14.76
N GLU A 131 8.49 -8.47 16.00
CA GLU A 131 8.22 -7.58 17.12
C GLU A 131 9.02 -6.26 17.06
N TYR A 132 10.20 -6.26 16.44
CA TYR A 132 11.07 -5.08 16.35
C TYR A 132 11.74 -5.00 14.98
N VAL A 133 11.69 -3.84 14.35
CA VAL A 133 12.36 -3.58 13.06
C VAL A 133 13.30 -2.38 13.18
N ALA A 134 14.50 -2.49 12.61
CA ALA A 134 15.45 -1.37 12.52
C ALA A 134 15.42 -0.76 11.13
N VAL A 135 15.17 0.54 11.03
CA VAL A 135 15.09 1.28 9.76
C VAL A 135 15.87 2.59 9.81
N PRO A 136 16.41 3.09 8.67
CA PRO A 136 16.98 4.44 8.62
C PRO A 136 15.96 5.50 9.09
N GLU A 137 16.42 6.51 9.84
CA GLU A 137 15.52 7.56 10.33
C GLU A 137 14.77 8.29 9.20
N GLU A 138 15.33 8.36 8.01
CA GLU A 138 14.76 9.05 6.85
C GLU A 138 13.44 8.44 6.34
N VAL A 139 13.18 7.16 6.66
CA VAL A 139 11.95 6.45 6.26
C VAL A 139 10.95 6.28 7.41
N ALA A 140 11.27 6.77 8.60
CA ALA A 140 10.34 6.84 9.72
C ALA A 140 9.62 8.21 9.74
N TYR A 141 8.33 8.21 10.00
CA TYR A 141 7.51 9.43 10.04
C TYR A 141 6.75 9.52 11.36
N LYS A 142 6.95 10.60 12.11
CA LYS A 142 6.22 10.86 13.37
C LYS A 142 4.72 10.96 13.13
N LEU A 143 3.96 10.36 14.02
CA LEU A 143 2.50 10.38 13.99
C LEU A 143 1.94 11.49 14.87
N PRO A 144 0.93 12.23 14.39
CA PRO A 144 0.09 13.06 15.27
C PRO A 144 -0.63 12.20 16.31
N ASP A 145 -0.93 12.81 17.49
CA ASP A 145 -1.53 12.10 18.63
C ASP A 145 -2.89 11.46 18.30
N ASN A 146 -3.64 12.05 17.39
CA ASN A 146 -4.96 11.59 16.97
C ASN A 146 -4.94 10.49 15.89
N VAL A 147 -3.77 10.05 15.44
CA VAL A 147 -3.63 8.92 14.49
C VAL A 147 -3.32 7.64 15.25
N SER A 148 -4.17 6.63 15.16
CA SER A 148 -3.92 5.32 15.77
C SER A 148 -2.86 4.52 15.00
N PHE A 149 -2.20 3.55 15.65
CA PHE A 149 -1.24 2.67 14.97
C PHE A 149 -1.89 1.85 13.84
N LYS A 150 -3.15 1.45 13.99
CA LYS A 150 -3.89 0.73 12.95
C LYS A 150 -4.10 1.59 11.70
N GLN A 151 -4.44 2.86 11.87
CA GLN A 151 -4.51 3.82 10.76
C GLN A 151 -3.13 4.08 10.16
N ALA A 152 -2.13 4.24 11.02
CA ALA A 152 -0.75 4.53 10.63
C ALA A 152 -0.11 3.42 9.80
N ALA A 153 -0.36 2.15 10.12
CA ALA A 153 0.09 1.02 9.31
C ALA A 153 -0.44 1.08 7.86
N LEU A 154 -1.62 1.67 7.66
CA LEU A 154 -2.23 1.82 6.34
C LEU A 154 -1.86 3.14 5.63
N THR A 155 -0.90 3.88 6.18
CA THR A 155 -0.36 5.08 5.52
C THR A 155 0.36 4.72 4.22
N GLU A 156 1.09 3.60 4.21
CA GLU A 156 1.84 3.15 3.03
C GLU A 156 0.92 2.98 1.82
N PRO A 157 -0.12 2.11 1.85
CA PRO A 157 -1.00 1.94 0.68
C PRO A 157 -1.79 3.22 0.34
N LEU A 158 -2.14 4.04 1.33
CA LEU A 158 -2.75 5.34 1.06
C LEU A 158 -1.77 6.27 0.34
N SER A 159 -0.50 6.27 0.72
CA SER A 159 0.52 7.11 0.08
C SER A 159 0.77 6.70 -1.38
N CYS A 160 0.71 5.40 -1.70
CA CYS A 160 0.74 4.91 -3.08
C CYS A 160 -0.46 5.44 -3.90
N VAL A 161 -1.66 5.42 -3.30
CA VAL A 161 -2.87 5.97 -3.94
C VAL A 161 -2.77 7.48 -4.12
N VAL A 162 -2.27 8.22 -3.13
CA VAL A 162 -2.00 9.67 -3.23
C VAL A 162 -1.05 9.96 -4.38
N HIS A 163 0.06 9.20 -4.49
CA HIS A 163 0.98 9.33 -5.61
C HIS A 163 0.28 9.10 -6.95
N GLY A 164 -0.53 8.05 -7.07
CA GLY A 164 -1.31 7.78 -8.28
C GLY A 164 -2.24 8.94 -8.66
N VAL A 165 -2.90 9.55 -7.67
CA VAL A 165 -3.80 10.71 -7.91
C VAL A 165 -2.99 11.97 -8.24
N ASP A 166 -1.82 12.19 -7.65
CA ASP A 166 -0.93 13.31 -7.96
C ASP A 166 -0.38 13.27 -9.39
N LEU A 167 -0.27 12.08 -10.00
CA LEU A 167 0.08 11.93 -11.42
C LEU A 167 -1.04 12.38 -12.36
N LEU A 168 -2.28 12.47 -11.88
CA LEU A 168 -3.44 12.89 -12.64
C LEU A 168 -3.62 14.41 -12.52
N ALA A 169 -3.91 15.08 -13.63
CA ALA A 169 -4.22 16.51 -13.62
C ALA A 169 -5.69 16.73 -13.26
N ILE A 170 -6.05 16.44 -12.02
CA ILE A 170 -7.43 16.56 -11.52
C ILE A 170 -7.92 18.00 -11.64
N LYS A 171 -9.12 18.17 -12.17
CA LYS A 171 -9.80 19.47 -12.33
C LYS A 171 -11.16 19.43 -11.63
N PRO A 172 -11.66 20.59 -11.17
CA PRO A 172 -13.04 20.69 -10.66
C PRO A 172 -14.06 20.17 -11.68
N PHE A 173 -15.12 19.56 -11.17
CA PHE A 173 -16.25 19.03 -11.96
C PHE A 173 -15.97 17.81 -12.82
N GLN A 174 -14.76 17.24 -12.77
CA GLN A 174 -14.48 15.97 -13.45
C GLN A 174 -15.25 14.82 -12.79
N GLU A 175 -15.58 13.82 -13.62
CA GLU A 175 -16.14 12.56 -13.18
C GLU A 175 -15.10 11.43 -13.34
N ALA A 176 -15.03 10.57 -12.34
CA ALA A 176 -14.10 9.46 -12.33
C ALA A 176 -14.79 8.11 -12.21
N ILE A 177 -14.16 7.07 -12.77
CA ILE A 177 -14.47 5.68 -12.47
C ILE A 177 -13.25 4.97 -11.92
N VAL A 178 -13.47 4.16 -10.88
CA VAL A 178 -12.48 3.23 -10.33
C VAL A 178 -12.88 1.81 -10.70
N LEU A 179 -12.06 1.14 -11.48
CA LEU A 179 -12.28 -0.24 -11.89
C LEU A 179 -11.67 -1.19 -10.87
N GLY A 180 -12.53 -1.85 -10.10
CA GLY A 180 -12.19 -2.75 -9.02
C GLY A 180 -12.51 -2.19 -7.64
N ASP A 181 -13.20 -3.01 -6.84
CA ASP A 181 -13.73 -2.70 -5.51
C ASP A 181 -12.90 -3.31 -4.35
N GLY A 182 -11.68 -3.72 -4.64
CA GLY A 182 -10.72 -4.14 -3.62
C GLY A 182 -10.24 -2.96 -2.75
N PHE A 183 -9.45 -3.24 -1.72
CA PHE A 183 -8.97 -2.24 -0.77
C PHE A 183 -8.36 -1.00 -1.45
N THR A 184 -7.51 -1.22 -2.46
CA THR A 184 -6.86 -0.12 -3.22
C THR A 184 -7.90 0.71 -3.99
N GLY A 185 -8.86 0.07 -4.66
CA GLY A 185 -9.93 0.79 -5.37
C GLY A 185 -10.79 1.62 -4.41
N GLN A 186 -11.09 1.08 -3.23
CA GLN A 186 -11.81 1.81 -2.19
C GLN A 186 -11.02 3.03 -1.67
N LEU A 187 -9.68 2.90 -1.50
CA LEU A 187 -8.83 4.04 -1.18
C LEU A 187 -8.82 5.08 -2.29
N PHE A 188 -8.80 4.68 -3.57
CA PHE A 188 -8.91 5.61 -4.69
C PHE A 188 -10.20 6.42 -4.66
N VAL A 189 -11.36 5.78 -4.40
CA VAL A 189 -12.63 6.51 -4.26
C VAL A 189 -12.52 7.59 -3.18
N LYS A 190 -12.07 7.22 -1.97
CA LYS A 190 -11.91 8.19 -0.86
C LYS A 190 -10.94 9.30 -1.23
N THR A 191 -9.82 8.99 -1.89
CA THR A 191 -8.79 9.98 -2.25
C THR A 191 -9.28 10.91 -3.36
N LEU A 192 -9.88 10.40 -4.41
CA LEU A 192 -10.47 11.22 -5.49
C LEU A 192 -11.52 12.19 -4.97
N LYS A 193 -12.38 11.73 -4.06
CA LYS A 193 -13.35 12.60 -3.37
C LYS A 193 -12.64 13.69 -2.54
N ALA A 194 -11.58 13.32 -1.81
CA ALA A 194 -10.80 14.30 -1.02
C ALA A 194 -10.06 15.32 -1.90
N TYR A 195 -9.70 14.95 -3.13
CA TYR A 195 -9.11 15.85 -4.15
C TYR A 195 -10.13 16.71 -4.90
N GLY A 196 -11.44 16.52 -4.64
CA GLY A 196 -12.49 17.37 -5.19
C GLY A 196 -13.08 16.89 -6.52
N VAL A 197 -12.88 15.63 -6.89
CA VAL A 197 -13.59 15.01 -8.02
C VAL A 197 -15.10 15.04 -7.72
N SER A 198 -15.90 15.56 -8.65
CA SER A 198 -17.32 15.83 -8.40
C SER A 198 -18.15 14.58 -8.23
N LYS A 199 -17.86 13.56 -9.02
CA LYS A 199 -18.58 12.29 -8.99
C LYS A 199 -17.59 11.13 -9.18
N VAL A 200 -17.62 10.15 -8.29
CA VAL A 200 -16.78 8.96 -8.34
C VAL A 200 -17.65 7.71 -8.41
N THR A 201 -17.53 6.99 -9.51
CA THR A 201 -18.15 5.68 -9.75
C THR A 201 -17.14 4.59 -9.38
N ILE A 202 -17.61 3.47 -8.83
CA ILE A 202 -16.80 2.26 -8.60
C ILE A 202 -17.43 1.05 -9.27
N SER A 203 -16.63 0.21 -9.90
CA SER A 203 -17.12 -1.03 -10.49
C SER A 203 -16.92 -2.21 -9.54
N THR A 204 -17.92 -3.08 -9.44
CA THR A 204 -17.91 -4.30 -8.60
C THR A 204 -18.46 -5.49 -9.36
N ARG A 205 -17.98 -6.69 -9.04
CA ARG A 205 -18.57 -7.95 -9.50
C ARG A 205 -19.68 -8.46 -8.58
N HIS A 206 -19.95 -7.74 -7.49
CA HIS A 206 -20.90 -8.09 -6.43
C HIS A 206 -22.09 -7.10 -6.38
N LEU A 207 -22.57 -6.66 -7.56
CA LEU A 207 -23.66 -5.69 -7.64
C LEU A 207 -25.00 -6.24 -7.10
N ASP A 208 -25.13 -7.56 -7.06
CA ASP A 208 -26.25 -8.30 -6.49
C ASP A 208 -26.19 -8.43 -4.94
N ASP A 209 -25.07 -8.09 -4.31
CA ASP A 209 -24.95 -8.02 -2.85
C ASP A 209 -25.27 -6.58 -2.36
N GLU A 210 -26.53 -6.38 -1.95
CA GLU A 210 -27.00 -5.08 -1.46
C GLU A 210 -26.17 -4.54 -0.29
N LYS A 211 -25.66 -5.40 0.60
CA LYS A 211 -24.83 -4.97 1.74
C LYS A 211 -23.48 -4.46 1.27
N HIS A 212 -22.90 -5.12 0.28
CA HIS A 212 -21.64 -4.68 -0.31
C HIS A 212 -21.80 -3.36 -1.06
N VAL A 213 -22.86 -3.22 -1.86
CA VAL A 213 -23.20 -1.97 -2.54
C VAL A 213 -23.43 -0.83 -1.54
N ASP A 214 -24.16 -1.08 -0.46
CA ASP A 214 -24.36 -0.12 0.62
C ASP A 214 -23.05 0.29 1.29
N PHE A 215 -22.14 -0.63 1.53
CA PHE A 215 -20.82 -0.36 2.06
C PHE A 215 -20.02 0.55 1.11
N LEU A 216 -20.00 0.23 -0.19
CA LEU A 216 -19.32 1.04 -1.20
C LEU A 216 -19.85 2.48 -1.26
N LYS A 217 -21.17 2.67 -1.09
CA LYS A 217 -21.79 3.99 -1.09
C LYS A 217 -21.60 4.73 0.23
N LYS A 218 -21.85 4.09 1.37
CA LYS A 218 -21.95 4.76 2.68
C LYS A 218 -20.60 4.89 3.39
N VAL A 219 -19.72 3.90 3.27
CA VAL A 219 -18.40 3.87 3.95
C VAL A 219 -17.28 4.31 3.01
N VAL A 220 -17.25 3.76 1.81
CA VAL A 220 -16.22 4.11 0.81
C VAL A 220 -16.50 5.47 0.19
N GLY A 221 -17.77 5.87 0.03
CA GLY A 221 -18.17 7.17 -0.46
C GLY A 221 -18.34 7.25 -1.98
N ALA A 222 -18.55 6.11 -2.66
CA ALA A 222 -18.84 6.10 -4.08
C ALA A 222 -20.22 6.70 -4.37
N ASP A 223 -20.30 7.59 -5.36
CA ASP A 223 -21.56 8.19 -5.79
C ASP A 223 -22.41 7.19 -6.59
N GLU A 224 -21.75 6.35 -7.40
CA GLU A 224 -22.36 5.28 -8.20
C GLU A 224 -21.59 3.98 -8.05
N VAL A 225 -22.34 2.85 -8.15
CA VAL A 225 -21.77 1.51 -8.19
C VAL A 225 -22.28 0.82 -9.44
N VAL A 226 -21.38 0.31 -10.28
CA VAL A 226 -21.70 -0.31 -11.57
C VAL A 226 -21.18 -1.74 -11.65
N ASP A 227 -21.74 -2.54 -12.56
CA ASP A 227 -21.31 -3.93 -12.76
C ASP A 227 -19.97 -3.98 -13.50
N ALA A 228 -18.93 -4.53 -12.87
CA ALA A 228 -17.63 -4.76 -13.46
C ALA A 228 -17.62 -5.80 -14.60
N ARG A 229 -18.70 -6.58 -14.77
CA ARG A 229 -18.86 -7.52 -15.88
C ARG A 229 -19.38 -6.86 -17.15
N SER A 230 -19.87 -5.62 -17.05
CA SER A 230 -20.29 -4.84 -18.21
C SER A 230 -19.06 -4.36 -18.97
N ASN A 231 -19.02 -4.62 -20.26
CA ASN A 231 -17.96 -4.10 -21.15
C ASN A 231 -18.25 -2.69 -21.66
N ASP A 232 -19.48 -2.21 -21.46
CA ASP A 232 -19.93 -0.87 -21.84
C ASP A 232 -20.45 -0.17 -20.58
N PHE A 233 -19.87 0.99 -20.29
CA PHE A 233 -20.44 1.92 -19.31
C PHE A 233 -21.37 2.88 -20.06
N ASP A 234 -22.47 3.28 -19.41
CA ASP A 234 -23.46 4.18 -20.01
C ASP A 234 -22.89 5.57 -20.39
N LYS A 235 -21.68 5.86 -19.96
CA LYS A 235 -20.96 7.11 -20.24
C LYS A 235 -19.44 6.92 -20.20
N ASP A 236 -18.71 7.86 -20.80
CA ASP A 236 -17.28 8.01 -20.70
C ASP A 236 -16.89 8.85 -19.47
N TYR A 237 -15.67 8.66 -18.94
CA TYR A 237 -15.16 9.31 -17.73
C TYR A 237 -13.91 10.15 -18.01
N ASP A 238 -13.79 11.30 -17.34
CA ASP A 238 -12.60 12.15 -17.44
C ASP A 238 -11.36 11.50 -16.83
N VAL A 239 -11.58 10.74 -15.76
CA VAL A 239 -10.53 10.03 -15.01
C VAL A 239 -10.94 8.57 -14.84
N VAL A 240 -10.07 7.67 -15.26
CA VAL A 240 -10.24 6.22 -15.10
C VAL A 240 -9.08 5.66 -14.30
N VAL A 241 -9.36 5.00 -13.19
CA VAL A 241 -8.36 4.29 -12.39
C VAL A 241 -8.56 2.79 -12.55
N GLU A 242 -7.58 2.10 -13.07
CA GLU A 242 -7.51 0.65 -13.14
C GLU A 242 -6.81 0.12 -11.87
N ALA A 243 -7.54 -0.60 -11.01
CA ALA A 243 -7.06 -1.07 -9.71
C ALA A 243 -7.16 -2.60 -9.52
N VAL A 244 -7.18 -3.36 -10.62
CA VAL A 244 -7.33 -4.84 -10.63
C VAL A 244 -6.08 -5.54 -11.12
N GLY A 245 -5.43 -5.02 -12.20
CA GLY A 245 -4.24 -5.58 -12.82
C GLY A 245 -4.52 -6.71 -13.82
N SER A 246 -5.76 -6.94 -14.27
CA SER A 246 -6.04 -7.92 -15.32
C SER A 246 -6.11 -7.28 -16.71
N ALA A 247 -5.70 -8.01 -17.75
CA ALA A 247 -5.69 -7.51 -19.13
C ALA A 247 -7.06 -6.97 -19.55
N ASP A 248 -8.13 -7.70 -19.29
CA ASP A 248 -9.50 -7.31 -19.65
C ASP A 248 -9.91 -5.98 -19.01
N VAL A 249 -9.56 -5.75 -17.73
CA VAL A 249 -9.87 -4.50 -17.02
C VAL A 249 -8.99 -3.35 -17.49
N GLN A 250 -7.73 -3.64 -17.87
CA GLN A 250 -6.82 -2.65 -18.48
C GLN A 250 -7.34 -2.18 -19.86
N GLU A 251 -7.87 -3.10 -20.68
CA GLU A 251 -8.54 -2.75 -21.94
C GLU A 251 -9.82 -1.94 -21.71
N GLN A 252 -10.63 -2.37 -20.72
CA GLN A 252 -11.85 -1.67 -20.32
C GLN A 252 -11.54 -0.24 -19.84
N ALA A 253 -10.45 -0.04 -19.10
CA ALA A 253 -10.05 1.27 -18.61
C ALA A 253 -9.81 2.27 -19.75
N VAL A 254 -9.13 1.85 -20.81
CA VAL A 254 -8.89 2.73 -21.98
C VAL A 254 -10.19 3.06 -22.71
N LYS A 255 -11.10 2.10 -22.87
CA LYS A 255 -12.42 2.31 -23.50
C LYS A 255 -13.31 3.27 -22.72
N ALA A 256 -13.28 3.18 -21.37
CA ALA A 256 -14.11 3.99 -20.48
C ALA A 256 -13.70 5.48 -20.45
N ALA A 257 -12.53 5.84 -20.99
CA ALA A 257 -12.02 7.20 -20.94
C ALA A 257 -12.72 8.11 -21.95
N ALA A 258 -13.14 9.28 -21.50
CA ALA A 258 -13.69 10.35 -22.32
C ALA A 258 -12.63 10.98 -23.24
N HIS A 259 -13.05 11.84 -24.19
CA HIS A 259 -12.14 12.66 -24.96
C HIS A 259 -11.32 13.60 -24.05
N GLY A 260 -10.00 13.57 -24.16
CA GLY A 260 -9.07 14.25 -23.25
C GLY A 260 -8.91 13.56 -21.89
N GLY A 261 -9.45 12.36 -21.75
CA GLY A 261 -9.45 11.60 -20.48
C GLY A 261 -8.07 11.09 -20.08
N GLN A 262 -7.96 10.78 -18.79
CA GLN A 262 -6.75 10.26 -18.16
C GLN A 262 -6.99 8.87 -17.61
N VAL A 263 -6.12 7.92 -17.94
CA VAL A 263 -6.18 6.53 -17.50
C VAL A 263 -4.95 6.23 -16.65
N LEU A 264 -5.17 5.89 -15.37
CA LEU A 264 -4.14 5.46 -14.45
C LEU A 264 -4.14 3.92 -14.35
N MET A 265 -3.06 3.30 -14.81
CA MET A 265 -2.80 1.86 -14.65
C MET A 265 -2.09 1.64 -13.31
N PHE A 266 -2.85 1.27 -12.29
CA PHE A 266 -2.35 1.07 -10.93
C PHE A 266 -2.29 -0.41 -10.54
N GLY A 267 -3.23 -1.22 -11.00
CA GLY A 267 -3.26 -2.64 -10.75
C GLY A 267 -2.06 -3.35 -11.35
N VAL A 268 -1.40 -4.22 -10.57
CA VAL A 268 -0.19 -4.94 -10.98
C VAL A 268 -0.58 -6.24 -11.67
N GLY A 269 -0.33 -6.32 -12.98
CA GLY A 269 -0.46 -7.54 -13.77
C GLY A 269 0.76 -8.46 -13.62
N LYS A 270 0.65 -9.69 -14.16
CA LYS A 270 1.81 -10.59 -14.22
C LYS A 270 2.83 -10.05 -15.24
N PRO A 271 4.15 -10.33 -15.06
CA PRO A 271 5.21 -9.81 -15.94
C PRO A 271 5.00 -10.12 -17.43
N GLU A 272 4.48 -11.32 -17.75
CA GLU A 272 4.21 -11.76 -19.11
C GLU A 272 2.87 -11.30 -19.68
N GLN A 273 2.00 -10.72 -18.83
CA GLN A 273 0.66 -10.27 -19.23
C GLN A 273 0.74 -9.12 -20.23
N LYS A 274 -0.09 -9.20 -21.25
CA LYS A 274 -0.27 -8.16 -22.24
C LYS A 274 -1.75 -7.85 -22.39
N PHE A 275 -2.07 -6.62 -22.75
CA PHE A 275 -3.42 -6.19 -23.11
C PHE A 275 -3.38 -5.43 -24.44
N SER A 276 -4.50 -5.42 -25.14
CA SER A 276 -4.63 -4.78 -26.47
C SER A 276 -5.50 -3.54 -26.40
N VAL A 277 -5.00 -2.43 -26.93
CA VAL A 277 -5.75 -1.18 -27.05
C VAL A 277 -5.67 -0.62 -28.46
N SER A 278 -6.71 0.08 -28.88
CA SER A 278 -6.73 0.76 -30.16
C SER A 278 -5.84 2.00 -30.13
N SER A 279 -4.76 2.00 -30.92
CA SER A 279 -3.91 3.19 -31.07
C SER A 279 -4.68 4.36 -31.68
N TYR A 280 -5.67 4.08 -32.56
CA TYR A 280 -6.55 5.08 -33.14
C TYR A 280 -7.43 5.73 -32.07
N GLU A 281 -7.97 4.95 -31.12
CA GLU A 281 -8.80 5.48 -30.03
C GLU A 281 -7.99 6.38 -29.10
N ILE A 282 -6.76 5.97 -28.71
CA ILE A 282 -5.85 6.81 -27.92
C ILE A 282 -5.58 8.14 -28.65
N PHE A 283 -5.30 8.08 -29.96
CA PHE A 283 -5.06 9.28 -30.78
C PHE A 283 -6.32 10.16 -30.86
N GLN A 284 -7.46 9.57 -31.25
CA GLN A 284 -8.68 10.31 -31.53
C GLN A 284 -9.25 10.97 -30.27
N LYS A 285 -9.23 10.27 -29.15
CA LYS A 285 -9.67 10.79 -27.85
C LYS A 285 -8.60 11.65 -27.17
N GLN A 286 -7.37 11.73 -27.68
CA GLN A 286 -6.23 12.42 -27.04
C GLN A 286 -6.03 11.97 -25.59
N LEU A 287 -5.97 10.64 -25.36
CA LEU A 287 -5.87 10.07 -24.02
C LEU A 287 -4.47 10.21 -23.44
N THR A 288 -4.40 10.41 -22.13
CA THR A 288 -3.20 10.18 -21.32
C THR A 288 -3.33 8.82 -20.63
N VAL A 289 -2.42 7.89 -20.94
CA VAL A 289 -2.37 6.57 -20.28
C VAL A 289 -1.02 6.44 -19.58
N GLN A 290 -1.04 6.24 -18.26
CA GLN A 290 0.19 6.18 -17.47
C GLN A 290 0.10 5.18 -16.33
N GLY A 291 1.27 4.65 -15.91
CA GLY A 291 1.42 3.81 -14.73
C GLY A 291 1.78 4.61 -13.50
N SER A 292 1.53 4.06 -12.32
CA SER A 292 2.00 4.57 -11.04
C SER A 292 2.87 3.51 -10.37
N PHE A 293 4.00 3.93 -9.79
CA PHE A 293 4.91 3.03 -9.11
C PHE A 293 5.31 3.59 -7.75
N ILE A 294 5.05 2.83 -6.69
CA ILE A 294 5.29 3.16 -5.28
C ILE A 294 4.75 4.55 -4.86
N ASN A 295 5.43 5.25 -3.90
CA ASN A 295 4.87 6.40 -3.20
C ASN A 295 5.85 7.56 -2.96
N PRO A 296 6.64 8.00 -3.96
CA PRO A 296 7.66 9.02 -3.74
C PRO A 296 7.04 10.30 -3.17
N TYR A 297 7.58 10.77 -2.02
CA TYR A 297 7.23 12.02 -1.34
C TYR A 297 5.79 12.17 -0.82
N THR A 298 4.90 11.19 -1.00
CA THR A 298 3.47 11.31 -0.65
C THR A 298 3.13 10.79 0.75
N PHE A 299 4.08 10.15 1.43
CA PHE A 299 3.84 9.52 2.74
C PHE A 299 3.38 10.54 3.81
N LYS A 300 4.02 11.71 3.87
CA LYS A 300 3.63 12.80 4.77
C LYS A 300 2.23 13.35 4.46
N ALA A 301 1.87 13.45 3.18
CA ALA A 301 0.54 13.88 2.76
C ALA A 301 -0.53 12.88 3.18
N ALA A 302 -0.27 11.58 3.05
CA ALA A 302 -1.17 10.52 3.51
C ALA A 302 -1.41 10.59 5.02
N ILE A 303 -0.35 10.76 5.84
CA ILE A 303 -0.50 10.98 7.30
C ILE A 303 -1.37 12.22 7.57
N ALA A 304 -1.14 13.32 6.87
CA ALA A 304 -1.90 14.56 7.06
C ALA A 304 -3.39 14.37 6.71
N MET A 305 -3.73 13.59 5.67
CA MET A 305 -5.11 13.28 5.32
C MET A 305 -5.80 12.44 6.40
N ILE A 306 -5.10 11.47 6.97
CA ILE A 306 -5.61 10.66 8.10
C ILE A 306 -5.83 11.56 9.32
N ALA A 307 -4.83 12.35 9.70
CA ALA A 307 -4.88 13.24 10.86
C ALA A 307 -5.98 14.30 10.75
N ALA A 308 -6.26 14.79 9.54
CA ALA A 308 -7.35 15.73 9.27
C ALA A 308 -8.74 15.07 9.23
N GLY A 309 -8.84 13.75 9.40
CA GLY A 309 -10.09 13.00 9.30
C GLY A 309 -10.70 13.01 7.89
N LYS A 310 -9.90 13.27 6.85
CA LYS A 310 -10.36 13.25 5.46
C LYS A 310 -10.49 11.83 4.94
N ILE A 311 -9.60 10.95 5.36
CA ILE A 311 -9.59 9.53 5.00
C ILE A 311 -9.25 8.74 6.25
N ASP A 312 -10.11 7.80 6.63
CA ASP A 312 -9.79 6.76 7.59
C ASP A 312 -9.63 5.42 6.86
N PRO A 313 -8.39 4.97 6.60
CA PRO A 313 -8.17 3.70 5.92
C PRO A 313 -8.50 2.48 6.79
N SER A 314 -8.59 2.65 8.12
CA SER A 314 -8.90 1.55 9.04
C SER A 314 -10.35 1.08 8.97
N GLU A 315 -11.28 1.92 8.45
CA GLU A 315 -12.67 1.53 8.16
C GLU A 315 -12.77 0.45 7.07
N LEU A 316 -11.75 0.33 6.23
CA LEU A 316 -11.69 -0.63 5.11
C LEU A 316 -11.06 -1.96 5.52
N VAL A 317 -10.56 -2.07 6.75
CA VAL A 317 -9.99 -3.31 7.29
C VAL A 317 -11.11 -4.28 7.60
N SER A 318 -11.07 -5.44 6.97
CA SER A 318 -12.09 -6.47 7.11
C SER A 318 -11.69 -7.63 8.04
N MET A 319 -10.39 -7.72 8.40
CA MET A 319 -9.90 -8.80 9.23
C MET A 319 -8.65 -8.41 10.01
N GLU A 320 -8.57 -8.82 11.27
CA GLU A 320 -7.34 -8.81 12.07
C GLU A 320 -6.84 -10.25 12.20
N LEU A 321 -5.65 -10.52 11.65
CA LEU A 321 -5.07 -11.84 11.58
C LEU A 321 -4.21 -12.16 12.79
N LYS A 322 -4.05 -13.46 13.08
CA LYS A 322 -3.04 -14.02 13.98
C LYS A 322 -1.88 -14.60 13.16
N ALA A 323 -0.67 -14.60 13.72
CA ALA A 323 0.53 -15.16 13.08
C ALA A 323 0.29 -16.58 12.53
N ALA A 324 -0.37 -17.46 13.30
CA ALA A 324 -0.70 -18.82 12.91
C ALA A 324 -1.60 -18.95 11.66
N LYS A 325 -2.24 -17.85 11.21
CA LYS A 325 -3.11 -17.82 10.02
C LYS A 325 -2.47 -17.20 8.80
N MET A 326 -1.25 -16.69 8.92
CA MET A 326 -0.60 -15.97 7.82
C MET A 326 -0.34 -16.86 6.60
N ASN A 327 0.13 -18.10 6.77
CA ASN A 327 0.30 -19.04 5.65
C ASN A 327 -1.02 -19.29 4.90
N ASP A 328 -2.14 -19.47 5.63
CA ASP A 328 -3.45 -19.69 5.02
C ASP A 328 -3.94 -18.42 4.28
N TYR A 329 -3.62 -17.23 4.79
CA TYR A 329 -3.96 -15.97 4.14
C TYR A 329 -3.12 -15.71 2.88
N LEU A 330 -1.79 -15.84 2.97
CA LEU A 330 -0.89 -15.59 1.84
C LEU A 330 -1.06 -16.63 0.72
N SER A 331 -1.36 -17.89 1.06
CA SER A 331 -1.70 -18.93 0.07
C SER A 331 -3.08 -18.74 -0.58
N GLY A 332 -3.91 -17.80 -0.11
CA GLY A 332 -5.24 -17.52 -0.65
C GLY A 332 -6.36 -18.43 -0.16
N LYS A 333 -6.11 -19.30 0.84
CA LYS A 333 -7.15 -20.10 1.50
C LYS A 333 -8.11 -19.20 2.31
N ILE A 334 -7.57 -18.16 2.96
CA ILE A 334 -8.36 -17.10 3.59
C ILE A 334 -8.39 -15.92 2.62
N ARG A 335 -9.61 -15.42 2.33
CA ARG A 335 -9.82 -14.27 1.45
C ARG A 335 -10.56 -13.18 2.21
N THR A 336 -10.05 -11.96 2.13
CA THR A 336 -10.67 -10.78 2.70
C THR A 336 -10.19 -9.54 1.95
N ASN A 337 -10.88 -8.43 2.07
CA ASN A 337 -10.53 -7.19 1.37
C ASN A 337 -9.19 -6.63 1.86
N LYS A 338 -9.06 -6.40 3.17
CA LYS A 338 -7.81 -5.98 3.80
C LYS A 338 -7.63 -6.66 5.14
N ALA A 339 -6.43 -7.20 5.35
CA ALA A 339 -6.04 -7.77 6.63
C ALA A 339 -4.94 -6.93 7.27
N VAL A 340 -4.92 -6.90 8.60
CA VAL A 340 -3.84 -6.33 9.42
C VAL A 340 -3.47 -7.32 10.52
N LEU A 341 -2.25 -7.19 11.08
CA LEU A 341 -1.84 -7.86 12.31
C LEU A 341 -1.61 -6.79 13.40
N ASN A 342 -2.17 -7.02 14.56
CA ASN A 342 -1.70 -6.40 15.80
C ASN A 342 -0.57 -7.29 16.34
N ILE A 343 0.66 -6.82 16.25
CA ILE A 343 1.85 -7.64 16.51
C ILE A 343 1.89 -8.17 17.95
N GLU A 344 1.57 -7.34 18.93
CA GLU A 344 1.54 -7.77 20.35
C GLU A 344 0.51 -8.88 20.61
N ALA A 345 -0.59 -8.88 19.85
CA ALA A 345 -1.65 -9.88 19.98
C ALA A 345 -1.49 -11.06 19.01
N ALA A 346 -0.60 -10.97 18.02
CA ALA A 346 -0.44 -11.96 16.97
C ALA A 346 0.50 -13.11 17.35
N PHE A 347 1.52 -12.81 18.15
CA PHE A 347 2.51 -13.74 18.71
C PHE A 347 2.16 -14.14 20.17
#